data_654eb11ad6ee85d49cb843881141c177
#
_entry.id   654eb11ad6ee85d49cb843881141c177
#
_cell.length_a   1.000
_cell.length_b   1.000
_cell.length_c   1.000
_cell.angle_alpha   90.00
_cell.angle_beta   90.00
_cell.angle_gamma   90.00
#
_symmetry.space_group_name_H-M   'P 1'
#
loop_
_entity.id
_entity.type
_entity.pdbx_description
1 polymer ?
#
loop_
_entity_poly.entity_id
_entity_poly.type
_entity_poly.pdbx_seq_one_letter_code
_entity_poly.pdbx_strand_id
1 'polypeptide(L)'
;MSKLGTLYLVPNTLGDEARTAQLPWVLPNETIAQAAKLKHWIVEDAKTARALLKAIDSVSPLICSIQEMQMGEWRGAARNAKYGDDVKPADLLKPLLAGNDMGLMSEAGVPGVADPGAELVLAAHKLGAKVKPLIGPSSILLGLMASGLNGQRFAFQGYLPHDTHERSAKLKQLEAESRKFQQTQIWIETPYRNTAMLMACLSSLAPQTLLCLGVDLSLPAEMILI
;
A
#
# COMPACT_ATOMS: atom_id res chain seq x y z
N MET A 1 -29.96 13.64 12.11
CA MET A 1 -29.20 12.85 11.13
C MET A 1 -28.45 11.76 11.90
N SER A 2 -28.55 10.49 11.52
CA SER A 2 -27.78 9.41 12.10
C SER A 2 -26.28 9.70 11.90
N LYS A 3 -25.47 9.46 12.92
CA LYS A 3 -24.02 9.65 12.84
C LYS A 3 -23.45 8.65 11.85
N LEU A 4 -22.74 9.14 10.82
CA LEU A 4 -22.04 8.29 9.88
C LEU A 4 -20.89 7.51 10.56
N GLY A 5 -20.61 6.30 10.06
CA GLY A 5 -19.41 5.56 10.45
C GLY A 5 -18.13 6.20 9.98
N THR A 6 -17.00 5.71 10.47
CA THR A 6 -15.64 6.13 10.09
C THR A 6 -15.02 5.12 9.15
N LEU A 7 -14.40 5.57 8.06
CA LEU A 7 -13.54 4.75 7.22
C LEU A 7 -12.10 4.79 7.77
N TYR A 8 -11.63 3.66 8.28
CA TYR A 8 -10.26 3.49 8.74
C TYR A 8 -9.39 2.93 7.61
N LEU A 9 -8.29 3.60 7.30
CA LEU A 9 -7.30 3.10 6.36
C LEU A 9 -6.31 2.25 7.15
N VAL A 10 -6.43 0.93 7.02
CA VAL A 10 -5.72 -0.04 7.85
C VAL A 10 -4.52 -0.61 7.10
N PRO A 11 -3.29 -0.31 7.55
CA PRO A 11 -2.10 -0.85 6.92
C PRO A 11 -1.98 -2.37 7.09
N ASN A 12 -1.31 -3.00 6.13
CA ASN A 12 -0.89 -4.40 6.17
C ASN A 12 0.63 -4.50 6.36
N THR A 13 1.15 -5.69 6.65
CA THR A 13 2.59 -5.98 6.58
C THR A 13 3.08 -5.83 5.14
N LEU A 14 4.39 -5.62 4.93
CA LEU A 14 4.95 -5.50 3.58
C LEU A 14 5.17 -6.86 2.90
N GLY A 15 5.11 -7.95 3.65
CA GLY A 15 5.20 -9.31 3.13
C GLY A 15 4.49 -10.31 4.02
N ASP A 16 4.44 -11.56 3.56
CA ASP A 16 3.68 -12.64 4.20
C ASP A 16 4.51 -13.45 5.19
N GLU A 17 5.84 -13.42 5.04
CA GLU A 17 6.75 -14.20 5.86
C GLU A 17 6.68 -13.77 7.32
N ALA A 18 6.47 -14.76 8.20
CA ALA A 18 6.40 -14.56 9.66
C ALA A 18 5.43 -13.44 10.10
N ARG A 19 4.34 -13.18 9.35
CA ARG A 19 3.41 -12.06 9.57
C ARG A 19 3.01 -11.87 11.02
N THR A 20 2.64 -12.94 11.74
CA THR A 20 2.23 -12.85 13.15
C THR A 20 3.37 -12.35 14.04
N ALA A 21 4.59 -12.85 13.85
CA ALA A 21 5.76 -12.41 14.62
C ALA A 21 6.16 -10.97 14.29
N GLN A 22 5.88 -10.50 13.07
CA GLN A 22 6.19 -9.13 12.64
C GLN A 22 5.20 -8.08 13.14
N LEU A 23 3.95 -8.45 13.45
CA LEU A 23 2.92 -7.48 13.82
C LEU A 23 3.37 -6.45 14.85
N PRO A 24 3.99 -6.83 15.98
CA PRO A 24 4.43 -5.87 17.00
C PRO A 24 5.53 -4.90 16.51
N TRP A 25 6.22 -5.27 15.43
CA TRP A 25 7.30 -4.46 14.84
C TRP A 25 6.80 -3.45 13.85
N VAL A 26 5.79 -3.82 13.06
CA VAL A 26 5.38 -3.03 11.88
C VAL A 26 4.06 -2.30 12.09
N LEU A 27 3.19 -2.78 12.99
CA LEU A 27 1.93 -2.14 13.33
C LEU A 27 1.90 -1.74 14.81
N PRO A 28 1.65 -0.45 15.13
CA PRO A 28 1.42 -0.03 16.50
C PRO A 28 0.24 -0.76 17.14
N ASN A 29 0.29 -0.98 18.44
CA ASN A 29 -0.77 -1.64 19.21
C ASN A 29 -2.14 -0.98 18.97
N GLU A 30 -2.20 0.34 18.87
CA GLU A 30 -3.46 1.08 18.60
C GLU A 30 -4.00 0.78 17.19
N THR A 31 -3.14 0.59 16.20
CA THR A 31 -3.57 0.17 14.85
C THR A 31 -4.17 -1.24 14.90
N ILE A 32 -3.51 -2.17 15.58
CA ILE A 32 -3.96 -3.55 15.77
C ILE A 32 -5.30 -3.56 16.53
N ALA A 33 -5.38 -2.86 17.65
CA ALA A 33 -6.59 -2.78 18.48
C ALA A 33 -7.77 -2.12 17.74
N GLN A 34 -7.51 -1.12 16.90
CA GLN A 34 -8.56 -0.50 16.08
C GLN A 34 -9.04 -1.44 14.98
N ALA A 35 -8.13 -2.13 14.29
CA ALA A 35 -8.47 -3.11 13.26
C ALA A 35 -9.32 -4.26 13.85
N ALA A 36 -8.98 -4.74 15.04
CA ALA A 36 -9.71 -5.81 15.73
C ALA A 36 -11.18 -5.47 16.02
N LYS A 37 -11.55 -4.19 16.10
CA LYS A 37 -12.92 -3.70 16.36
C LYS A 37 -13.77 -3.56 15.09
N LEU A 38 -13.23 -3.80 13.90
CA LEU A 38 -13.93 -3.58 12.65
C LEU A 38 -14.58 -4.86 12.14
N LYS A 39 -15.85 -4.78 11.76
CA LYS A 39 -16.62 -5.89 11.19
C LYS A 39 -16.78 -5.76 9.67
N HIS A 40 -16.77 -4.54 9.14
CA HIS A 40 -16.98 -4.25 7.72
C HIS A 40 -15.67 -3.86 7.08
N TRP A 41 -15.36 -4.49 5.94
CA TRP A 41 -14.08 -4.32 5.27
C TRP A 41 -14.23 -4.11 3.77
N ILE A 42 -13.41 -3.24 3.22
CA ILE A 42 -13.11 -3.19 1.80
C ILE A 42 -11.65 -3.59 1.66
N VAL A 43 -11.39 -4.60 0.83
CA VAL A 43 -10.06 -5.21 0.71
C VAL A 43 -9.70 -5.36 -0.76
N GLU A 44 -8.42 -5.37 -1.07
CA GLU A 44 -7.96 -5.65 -2.43
C GLU A 44 -8.06 -7.14 -2.76
N ASP A 45 -7.70 -7.99 -1.79
CA ASP A 45 -7.82 -9.46 -1.86
C ASP A 45 -8.27 -10.01 -0.51
N ALA A 46 -9.36 -10.77 -0.52
CA ALA A 46 -9.96 -11.30 0.71
C ALA A 46 -9.08 -12.37 1.39
N LYS A 47 -8.23 -13.09 0.64
CA LYS A 47 -7.32 -14.09 1.21
C LYS A 47 -6.22 -13.41 2.03
N THR A 48 -5.59 -12.40 1.46
CA THR A 48 -4.55 -11.61 2.15
C THR A 48 -5.11 -10.89 3.37
N ALA A 49 -6.30 -10.31 3.26
CA ALA A 49 -6.97 -9.65 4.38
C ALA A 49 -7.28 -10.62 5.53
N ARG A 50 -7.81 -11.81 5.24
CA ARG A 50 -8.06 -12.83 6.26
C ARG A 50 -6.77 -13.29 6.95
N ALA A 51 -5.66 -13.38 6.21
CA ALA A 51 -4.36 -13.73 6.79
C ALA A 51 -3.88 -12.69 7.81
N LEU A 52 -4.01 -11.38 7.50
CA LEU A 52 -3.69 -10.33 8.46
C LEU A 52 -4.64 -10.36 9.67
N LEU A 53 -5.95 -10.47 9.44
CA LEU A 53 -6.94 -10.51 10.53
C LEU A 53 -6.72 -11.71 11.46
N LYS A 54 -6.33 -12.88 10.92
CA LYS A 54 -5.94 -14.04 11.73
C LYS A 54 -4.70 -13.75 12.58
N ALA A 55 -3.72 -13.04 12.03
CA ALA A 55 -2.54 -12.64 12.78
C ALA A 55 -2.90 -11.61 13.87
N ILE A 56 -3.79 -10.65 13.57
CA ILE A 56 -4.31 -9.69 14.55
C ILE A 56 -5.03 -10.42 15.69
N ASP A 57 -5.89 -11.39 15.38
CA ASP A 57 -6.65 -12.17 16.37
C ASP A 57 -5.75 -12.88 17.39
N SER A 58 -4.56 -13.30 16.98
CA SER A 58 -3.59 -13.94 17.88
C SER A 58 -3.00 -13.01 18.94
N VAL A 59 -3.07 -11.68 18.76
CA VAL A 59 -2.52 -10.67 19.68
C VAL A 59 -3.59 -9.72 20.23
N SER A 60 -4.70 -9.55 19.54
CA SER A 60 -5.84 -8.71 19.94
C SER A 60 -7.13 -9.36 19.44
N PRO A 61 -7.97 -9.89 20.33
CA PRO A 61 -9.20 -10.60 19.95
C PRO A 61 -10.08 -9.76 19.01
N LEU A 62 -10.52 -10.38 17.91
CA LEU A 62 -11.42 -9.74 16.95
C LEU A 62 -12.84 -9.60 17.55
N ILE A 63 -13.56 -8.57 17.12
CA ILE A 63 -14.95 -8.29 17.57
C ILE A 63 -15.92 -9.44 17.22
N CYS A 64 -15.64 -10.21 16.17
CA CYS A 64 -16.40 -11.37 15.74
C CYS A 64 -15.48 -12.32 14.96
N SER A 65 -15.96 -13.52 14.66
CA SER A 65 -15.19 -14.46 13.82
C SER A 65 -14.97 -13.89 12.42
N ILE A 66 -13.87 -14.29 11.77
CA ILE A 66 -13.54 -13.84 10.39
C ILE A 66 -14.65 -14.23 9.41
N GLN A 67 -15.36 -15.33 9.64
CA GLN A 67 -16.48 -15.79 8.81
C GLN A 67 -17.70 -14.87 8.90
N GLU A 68 -17.89 -14.17 10.02
CA GLU A 68 -18.98 -13.21 10.23
C GLU A 68 -18.66 -11.81 9.75
N MET A 69 -17.39 -11.55 9.39
CA MET A 69 -16.97 -10.26 8.83
C MET A 69 -17.52 -10.08 7.42
N GLN A 70 -17.96 -8.86 7.14
CA GLN A 70 -18.44 -8.47 5.81
C GLN A 70 -17.28 -7.87 5.03
N MET A 71 -16.86 -8.54 3.95
CA MET A 71 -15.75 -8.11 3.10
C MET A 71 -16.24 -7.87 1.68
N GLY A 72 -16.02 -6.66 1.16
CA GLY A 72 -16.15 -6.32 -0.25
C GLY A 72 -14.77 -6.20 -0.88
N GLU A 73 -14.59 -6.69 -2.12
CA GLU A 73 -13.33 -6.55 -2.84
C GLU A 73 -13.34 -5.32 -3.75
N TRP A 74 -12.22 -4.59 -3.76
CA TRP A 74 -11.97 -3.46 -4.63
C TRP A 74 -10.55 -3.47 -5.17
N ARG A 75 -10.40 -3.66 -6.47
CA ARG A 75 -9.12 -3.73 -7.18
C ARG A 75 -8.88 -2.53 -8.09
N GLY A 76 -9.63 -1.44 -7.88
CA GLY A 76 -9.66 -0.27 -8.75
C GLY A 76 -10.67 -0.40 -9.89
N ALA A 77 -11.26 0.71 -10.35
CA ALA A 77 -12.35 0.72 -11.34
C ALA A 77 -11.99 0.00 -12.64
N ALA A 78 -10.79 0.24 -13.18
CA ALA A 78 -10.35 -0.38 -14.43
C ALA A 78 -10.17 -1.90 -14.32
N ARG A 79 -9.67 -2.39 -13.18
CA ARG A 79 -9.46 -3.83 -12.96
C ARG A 79 -10.78 -4.54 -12.68
N ASN A 80 -11.67 -3.94 -11.89
CA ASN A 80 -13.00 -4.49 -11.64
C ASN A 80 -13.79 -4.61 -12.96
N ALA A 81 -13.80 -3.58 -13.78
CA ALA A 81 -14.48 -3.61 -15.09
C ALA A 81 -13.92 -4.72 -16.01
N LYS A 82 -12.61 -4.97 -15.98
CA LYS A 82 -11.98 -6.06 -16.75
C LYS A 82 -12.46 -7.46 -16.35
N TYR A 83 -12.83 -7.65 -15.09
CA TYR A 83 -13.34 -8.92 -14.58
C TYR A 83 -14.88 -9.01 -14.56
N GLY A 84 -15.56 -8.01 -15.13
CA GLY A 84 -17.03 -8.00 -15.21
C GLY A 84 -17.74 -7.60 -13.91
N ASP A 85 -16.98 -7.10 -12.93
CA ASP A 85 -17.52 -6.62 -11.67
C ASP A 85 -17.94 -5.15 -11.79
N ASP A 86 -19.24 -4.90 -11.94
CA ASP A 86 -19.81 -3.53 -11.92
C ASP A 86 -20.01 -3.03 -10.47
N VAL A 87 -18.97 -3.17 -9.67
CA VAL A 87 -18.96 -2.70 -8.27
C VAL A 87 -18.64 -1.21 -8.25
N LYS A 88 -19.51 -0.41 -7.65
CA LYS A 88 -19.29 1.04 -7.48
C LYS A 88 -18.75 1.33 -6.07
N PRO A 89 -17.85 2.29 -5.91
CA PRO A 89 -17.37 2.71 -4.58
C PRO A 89 -18.49 3.02 -3.59
N ALA A 90 -19.59 3.65 -4.06
CA ALA A 90 -20.72 3.98 -3.22
C ALA A 90 -21.46 2.76 -2.65
N ASP A 91 -21.50 1.64 -3.38
CA ASP A 91 -22.13 0.42 -2.90
C ASP A 91 -21.33 -0.24 -1.79
N LEU A 92 -20.01 -0.23 -1.88
CA LEU A 92 -19.11 -0.74 -0.86
C LEU A 92 -19.15 0.09 0.43
N LEU A 93 -19.47 1.38 0.34
CA LEU A 93 -19.52 2.32 1.47
C LEU A 93 -20.88 2.39 2.17
N LYS A 94 -21.88 1.59 1.75
CA LYS A 94 -23.21 1.57 2.39
C LYS A 94 -23.17 1.35 3.91
N PRO A 95 -22.29 0.52 4.49
CA PRO A 95 -22.22 0.38 5.96
C PRO A 95 -21.89 1.70 6.67
N LEU A 96 -21.09 2.61 6.08
CA LEU A 96 -20.84 3.93 6.67
C LEU A 96 -22.11 4.75 6.83
N LEU A 97 -23.02 4.68 5.83
CA LEU A 97 -24.30 5.38 5.89
C LEU A 97 -25.22 4.86 7.00
N ALA A 98 -25.07 3.57 7.35
CA ALA A 98 -25.77 2.94 8.46
C ALA A 98 -25.10 3.19 9.83
N GLY A 99 -24.04 4.00 9.88
CA GLY A 99 -23.33 4.34 11.10
C GLY A 99 -22.26 3.33 11.53
N ASN A 100 -21.94 2.34 10.68
CA ASN A 100 -20.92 1.34 10.98
C ASN A 100 -19.53 1.82 10.57
N ASP A 101 -18.55 1.61 11.44
CA ASP A 101 -17.15 1.80 11.09
C ASP A 101 -16.66 0.72 10.12
N MET A 102 -15.77 1.11 9.19
CA MET A 102 -15.24 0.22 8.15
C MET A 102 -13.73 0.30 8.09
N GLY A 103 -13.08 -0.82 7.71
CA GLY A 103 -11.67 -0.86 7.33
C GLY A 103 -11.49 -0.87 5.80
N LEU A 104 -10.51 -0.13 5.29
CA LEU A 104 -9.96 -0.27 3.95
C LEU A 104 -8.54 -0.80 4.07
N MET A 105 -8.22 -1.89 3.35
CA MET A 105 -6.93 -2.58 3.43
C MET A 105 -6.46 -2.98 2.03
N SER A 106 -5.17 -2.75 1.73
CA SER A 106 -4.48 -3.27 0.54
C SER A 106 -3.72 -4.57 0.83
N GLU A 107 -3.14 -5.18 -0.19
CA GLU A 107 -2.39 -6.44 -0.04
C GLU A 107 -1.13 -6.25 0.80
N ALA A 108 -0.47 -5.08 0.70
CA ALA A 108 0.75 -4.77 1.46
C ALA A 108 0.82 -3.26 1.80
N GLY A 109 1.41 -2.92 2.93
CA GLY A 109 1.67 -1.53 3.33
C GLY A 109 0.41 -0.70 3.55
N VAL A 110 0.49 0.58 3.20
CA VAL A 110 -0.57 1.58 3.47
C VAL A 110 -1.57 1.65 2.31
N PRO A 111 -2.88 1.49 2.56
CA PRO A 111 -3.89 1.49 1.51
C PRO A 111 -4.01 2.86 0.83
N GLY A 112 -4.28 2.84 -0.48
CA GLY A 112 -4.43 4.04 -1.30
C GLY A 112 -3.12 4.71 -1.73
N VAL A 113 -1.97 4.13 -1.40
CA VAL A 113 -0.63 4.56 -1.85
C VAL A 113 -0.02 3.44 -2.68
N ALA A 114 0.19 3.67 -3.97
CA ALA A 114 0.59 2.68 -4.96
C ALA A 114 -0.44 1.57 -5.22
N ASP A 115 -1.53 1.55 -4.47
CA ASP A 115 -2.58 0.54 -4.46
C ASP A 115 -3.96 1.16 -4.73
N PRO A 116 -4.96 0.36 -5.12
CA PRO A 116 -6.34 0.81 -5.22
C PRO A 116 -6.86 1.35 -3.88
N GLY A 117 -7.72 2.38 -3.91
CA GLY A 117 -8.36 2.90 -2.70
C GLY A 117 -8.62 4.39 -2.71
N ALA A 118 -7.87 5.18 -3.47
CA ALA A 118 -8.07 6.63 -3.55
C ALA A 118 -9.51 7.02 -3.93
N GLU A 119 -10.13 6.27 -4.84
CA GLU A 119 -11.53 6.47 -5.27
C GLU A 119 -12.53 6.23 -4.13
N LEU A 120 -12.28 5.22 -3.29
CA LEU A 120 -13.11 4.91 -2.10
C LEU A 120 -12.96 5.99 -1.05
N VAL A 121 -11.74 6.45 -0.79
CA VAL A 121 -11.46 7.56 0.12
C VAL A 121 -12.17 8.83 -0.33
N LEU A 122 -12.06 9.17 -1.63
CA LEU A 122 -12.74 10.33 -2.19
C LEU A 122 -14.27 10.20 -2.10
N ALA A 123 -14.81 9.00 -2.34
CA ALA A 123 -16.24 8.73 -2.21
C ALA A 123 -16.69 8.87 -0.75
N ALA A 124 -15.93 8.37 0.22
CA ALA A 124 -16.22 8.54 1.65
C ALA A 124 -16.25 10.02 2.07
N HIS A 125 -15.29 10.83 1.60
CA HIS A 125 -15.31 12.28 1.82
C HIS A 125 -16.54 12.96 1.21
N LYS A 126 -16.95 12.57 -0.01
CA LYS A 126 -18.17 13.10 -0.66
C LYS A 126 -19.44 12.75 0.13
N LEU A 127 -19.46 11.62 0.81
CA LEU A 127 -20.56 11.23 1.71
C LEU A 127 -20.54 11.99 3.05
N GLY A 128 -19.49 12.75 3.35
CA GLY A 128 -19.30 13.41 4.64
C GLY A 128 -18.86 12.47 5.76
N ALA A 129 -18.42 11.25 5.43
CA ALA A 129 -17.90 10.31 6.40
C ALA A 129 -16.49 10.73 6.86
N LYS A 130 -16.18 10.43 8.12
CA LYS A 130 -14.83 10.62 8.65
C LYS A 130 -13.89 9.57 8.04
N VAL A 131 -12.73 10.02 7.55
CA VAL A 131 -11.65 9.13 7.12
C VAL A 131 -10.51 9.24 8.11
N LYS A 132 -9.99 8.10 8.57
CA LYS A 132 -8.91 8.03 9.55
C LYS A 132 -7.80 7.08 9.08
N PRO A 133 -6.64 7.60 8.65
CA PRO A 133 -5.49 6.76 8.39
C PRO A 133 -4.94 6.20 9.70
N LEU A 134 -4.56 4.93 9.69
CA LEU A 134 -3.85 4.29 10.79
C LEU A 134 -2.36 4.19 10.45
N ILE A 135 -1.53 4.15 11.48
CA ILE A 135 -0.07 4.10 11.34
C ILE A 135 0.37 2.68 10.96
N GLY A 136 1.23 2.59 9.96
CA GLY A 136 1.83 1.32 9.54
C GLY A 136 2.94 1.52 8.51
N PRO A 137 3.55 0.43 8.00
CA PRO A 137 4.74 0.48 7.16
C PRO A 137 4.43 0.96 5.75
N SER A 138 5.39 1.67 5.16
CA SER A 138 5.42 2.04 3.75
C SER A 138 6.80 1.74 3.18
N SER A 139 6.89 0.85 2.19
CA SER A 139 8.16 0.54 1.52
C SER A 139 8.79 1.77 0.87
N ILE A 140 7.98 2.69 0.37
CA ILE A 140 8.42 3.95 -0.25
C ILE A 140 9.20 4.79 0.75
N LEU A 141 8.64 4.99 1.96
CA LEU A 141 9.28 5.81 3.00
C LEU A 141 10.44 5.08 3.66
N LEU A 142 10.34 3.78 3.90
CA LEU A 142 11.44 2.98 4.46
C LEU A 142 12.64 2.96 3.51
N GLY A 143 12.42 2.77 2.20
CA GLY A 143 13.47 2.86 1.20
C GLY A 143 14.12 4.24 1.14
N LEU A 144 13.32 5.32 1.18
CA LEU A 144 13.85 6.69 1.22
C LEU A 144 14.67 6.95 2.49
N MET A 145 14.18 6.54 3.66
CA MET A 145 14.89 6.69 4.93
C MET A 145 16.26 6.00 4.91
N ALA A 146 16.33 4.80 4.33
CA ALA A 146 17.54 4.00 4.31
C ALA A 146 18.53 4.43 3.20
N SER A 147 18.08 5.19 2.21
CA SER A 147 18.87 5.51 1.02
C SER A 147 19.97 6.54 1.23
N GLY A 148 19.91 7.36 2.26
CA GLY A 148 20.81 8.52 2.41
C GLY A 148 20.60 9.62 1.35
N LEU A 149 19.59 9.50 0.47
CA LEU A 149 19.27 10.49 -0.56
C LEU A 149 18.40 11.63 0.02
N ASN A 150 18.06 12.60 -0.83
CA ASN A 150 17.31 13.79 -0.39
C ASN A 150 15.87 13.43 0.04
N GLY A 151 15.61 13.39 1.34
CA GLY A 151 14.29 13.17 1.93
C GLY A 151 13.40 14.43 2.04
N GLN A 152 13.92 15.63 1.76
CA GLN A 152 13.14 16.87 1.76
C GLN A 152 12.41 17.09 0.43
N ARG A 153 12.94 16.50 -0.65
CA ARG A 153 12.39 16.65 -1.98
C ARG A 153 12.49 15.34 -2.72
N PHE A 154 11.36 14.66 -2.89
CA PHE A 154 11.27 13.37 -3.56
C PHE A 154 9.97 13.27 -4.37
N ALA A 155 9.98 12.37 -5.35
CA ALA A 155 8.82 12.05 -6.16
C ALA A 155 8.68 10.54 -6.32
N PHE A 156 7.49 10.03 -6.07
CA PHE A 156 7.13 8.64 -6.34
C PHE A 156 6.58 8.50 -7.76
N GLN A 157 7.17 7.58 -8.53
CA GLN A 157 6.91 7.37 -9.95
C GLN A 157 6.01 6.16 -10.24
N GLY A 158 5.61 5.41 -9.18
CA GLY A 158 4.87 4.16 -9.37
C GLY A 158 5.76 3.07 -9.99
N TYR A 159 5.18 2.30 -10.93
CA TYR A 159 5.91 1.32 -11.74
C TYR A 159 6.43 1.97 -13.01
N LEU A 160 7.67 1.64 -13.39
CA LEU A 160 8.23 2.08 -14.64
C LEU A 160 7.76 1.21 -15.82
N PRO A 161 7.86 1.70 -17.08
CA PRO A 161 7.34 0.99 -18.25
C PRO A 161 7.85 -0.46 -18.41
N HIS A 162 6.99 -1.33 -18.92
CA HIS A 162 7.34 -2.72 -19.22
C HIS A 162 8.26 -2.82 -20.45
N ASP A 163 8.03 -1.99 -21.46
CA ASP A 163 8.86 -1.94 -22.65
C ASP A 163 10.28 -1.48 -22.31
N THR A 164 11.29 -2.12 -22.88
CA THR A 164 12.69 -1.87 -22.58
C THR A 164 13.15 -0.48 -23.04
N HIS A 165 12.68 -0.02 -24.21
CA HIS A 165 13.07 1.29 -24.74
C HIS A 165 12.41 2.41 -23.95
N GLU A 166 11.11 2.29 -23.67
CA GLU A 166 10.37 3.26 -22.87
C GLU A 166 10.94 3.33 -21.45
N ARG A 167 11.27 2.18 -20.83
CA ARG A 167 11.89 2.11 -19.50
C ARG A 167 13.24 2.83 -19.47
N SER A 168 14.12 2.57 -20.45
CA SER A 168 15.41 3.22 -20.55
C SER A 168 15.28 4.74 -20.76
N ALA A 169 14.35 5.16 -21.60
CA ALA A 169 14.05 6.59 -21.81
C ALA A 169 13.54 7.25 -20.52
N LYS A 170 12.64 6.56 -19.79
CA LYS A 170 12.10 7.04 -18.52
C LYS A 170 13.20 7.16 -17.45
N LEU A 171 14.08 6.18 -17.32
CA LEU A 171 15.21 6.23 -16.38
C LEU A 171 16.12 7.43 -16.65
N LYS A 172 16.49 7.69 -17.91
CA LYS A 172 17.28 8.89 -18.29
C LYS A 172 16.56 10.19 -18.00
N GLN A 173 15.24 10.24 -18.24
CA GLN A 173 14.42 11.39 -17.86
C GLN A 173 14.45 11.64 -16.36
N LEU A 174 14.24 10.59 -15.55
CA LEU A 174 14.21 10.68 -14.08
C LEU A 174 15.59 11.10 -13.53
N GLU A 175 16.68 10.62 -14.11
CA GLU A 175 18.02 11.04 -13.75
C GLU A 175 18.23 12.55 -14.03
N ALA A 176 17.80 13.04 -15.18
CA ALA A 176 17.89 14.45 -15.53
C ALA A 176 17.03 15.33 -14.59
N GLU A 177 15.81 14.89 -14.27
CA GLU A 177 14.93 15.56 -13.32
C GLU A 177 15.51 15.56 -11.90
N SER A 178 16.08 14.44 -11.45
CA SER A 178 16.77 14.33 -10.16
C SER A 178 17.87 15.37 -10.02
N ARG A 179 18.73 15.48 -11.01
CA ARG A 179 19.82 16.49 -11.05
C ARG A 179 19.28 17.91 -11.10
N LYS A 180 18.32 18.18 -12.00
CA LYS A 180 17.76 19.53 -12.21
C LYS A 180 17.07 20.07 -10.98
N PHE A 181 16.29 19.23 -10.32
CA PHE A 181 15.45 19.63 -9.20
C PHE A 181 16.01 19.26 -7.83
N GLN A 182 17.18 18.63 -7.76
CA GLN A 182 17.77 18.09 -6.53
C GLN A 182 16.73 17.22 -5.78
N GLN A 183 16.07 16.32 -6.52
CA GLN A 183 14.92 15.54 -6.08
C GLN A 183 15.18 14.05 -6.20
N THR A 184 14.96 13.30 -5.12
CA THR A 184 15.02 11.84 -5.16
C THR A 184 13.84 11.29 -5.96
N GLN A 185 14.13 10.42 -6.94
CA GLN A 185 13.12 9.70 -7.70
C GLN A 185 12.95 8.31 -7.10
N ILE A 186 11.72 7.93 -6.82
CA ILE A 186 11.39 6.64 -6.18
C ILE A 186 10.44 5.86 -7.08
N TRP A 187 10.69 4.60 -7.31
CA TRP A 187 9.77 3.68 -8.00
C TRP A 187 9.76 2.33 -7.30
N ILE A 188 8.77 1.53 -7.57
CA ILE A 188 8.64 0.16 -7.07
C ILE A 188 8.67 -0.83 -8.22
N GLU A 189 9.08 -2.06 -7.91
CA GLU A 189 9.11 -3.12 -8.90
C GLU A 189 8.60 -4.44 -8.31
N THR A 190 8.13 -5.32 -9.18
CA THR A 190 7.69 -6.66 -8.81
C THR A 190 8.85 -7.66 -8.90
N PRO A 191 8.87 -8.72 -8.06
CA PRO A 191 9.99 -9.65 -7.99
C PRO A 191 10.41 -10.25 -9.34
N TYR A 192 9.45 -10.58 -10.21
CA TYR A 192 9.74 -11.17 -11.53
C TYR A 192 10.37 -10.20 -12.54
N ARG A 193 10.40 -8.87 -12.24
CA ARG A 193 11.00 -7.83 -13.08
C ARG A 193 12.30 -7.28 -12.52
N ASN A 194 12.69 -7.64 -11.29
CA ASN A 194 13.83 -7.05 -10.59
C ASN A 194 15.13 -7.11 -11.41
N THR A 195 15.47 -8.28 -11.96
CA THR A 195 16.69 -8.42 -12.79
C THR A 195 16.65 -7.51 -14.01
N ALA A 196 15.53 -7.48 -14.74
CA ALA A 196 15.40 -6.64 -15.93
C ALA A 196 15.46 -5.14 -15.60
N MET A 197 14.92 -4.73 -14.45
CA MET A 197 14.98 -3.36 -13.97
C MET A 197 16.41 -2.98 -13.58
N LEU A 198 17.11 -3.83 -12.83
CA LEU A 198 18.50 -3.58 -12.45
C LEU A 198 19.41 -3.44 -13.67
N MET A 199 19.28 -4.34 -14.66
CA MET A 199 20.04 -4.25 -15.92
C MET A 199 19.73 -2.98 -16.69
N ALA A 200 18.46 -2.53 -16.70
CA ALA A 200 18.08 -1.26 -17.31
C ALA A 200 18.71 -0.06 -16.59
N CYS A 201 18.74 -0.06 -15.25
CA CYS A 201 19.43 0.99 -14.48
C CYS A 201 20.93 1.04 -14.82
N LEU A 202 21.62 -0.10 -14.78
CA LEU A 202 23.07 -0.19 -15.07
C LEU A 202 23.42 0.26 -16.48
N SER A 203 22.54 0.04 -17.46
CA SER A 203 22.78 0.42 -18.86
C SER A 203 22.33 1.84 -19.21
N SER A 204 21.42 2.44 -18.43
CA SER A 204 20.79 3.72 -18.78
C SER A 204 21.27 4.90 -17.94
N LEU A 205 21.63 4.66 -16.67
CA LEU A 205 22.07 5.69 -15.74
C LEU A 205 23.58 5.94 -15.85
N ALA A 206 23.99 7.16 -15.54
CA ALA A 206 25.41 7.51 -15.50
C ALA A 206 26.11 6.79 -14.33
N PRO A 207 27.38 6.38 -14.47
CA PRO A 207 28.10 5.62 -13.44
C PRO A 207 28.18 6.29 -12.06
N GLN A 208 28.10 7.61 -12.00
CA GLN A 208 28.14 8.39 -10.77
C GLN A 208 26.76 8.67 -10.17
N THR A 209 25.69 8.17 -10.78
CA THR A 209 24.34 8.35 -10.24
C THR A 209 24.14 7.40 -9.07
N LEU A 210 23.80 7.96 -7.92
CA LEU A 210 23.48 7.17 -6.73
C LEU A 210 22.16 6.44 -6.93
N LEU A 211 22.18 5.12 -6.75
CA LEU A 211 21.01 4.25 -6.84
C LEU A 211 20.92 3.41 -5.57
N CYS A 212 19.80 3.52 -4.85
CA CYS A 212 19.53 2.71 -3.69
C CYS A 212 18.47 1.64 -4.02
N LEU A 213 18.74 0.40 -3.65
CA LEU A 213 17.82 -0.73 -3.73
C LEU A 213 17.42 -1.15 -2.33
N GLY A 214 16.12 -1.06 -2.01
CA GLY A 214 15.53 -1.62 -0.80
C GLY A 214 14.77 -2.90 -1.16
N VAL A 215 15.17 -4.02 -0.58
CA VAL A 215 14.59 -5.35 -0.85
C VAL A 215 14.06 -5.91 0.46
N ASP A 216 12.87 -6.54 0.42
CA ASP A 216 12.24 -7.19 1.57
C ASP A 216 12.18 -6.32 2.83
N LEU A 217 11.91 -5.02 2.64
CA LEU A 217 11.89 -4.03 3.71
C LEU A 217 10.95 -4.45 4.86
N SER A 218 11.42 -4.35 6.08
CA SER A 218 10.79 -4.82 7.32
C SER A 218 10.67 -6.33 7.47
N LEU A 219 11.19 -7.12 6.55
CA LEU A 219 11.22 -8.59 6.62
C LEU A 219 12.58 -9.09 7.17
N PRO A 220 12.66 -10.36 7.63
CA PRO A 220 13.94 -10.91 8.12
C PRO A 220 15.08 -10.90 7.09
N ALA A 221 14.74 -10.92 5.80
CA ALA A 221 15.70 -10.88 4.69
C ALA A 221 15.96 -9.46 4.15
N GLU A 222 15.60 -8.41 4.92
CA GLU A 222 15.78 -7.02 4.52
C GLU A 222 17.20 -6.74 4.05
N MET A 223 17.31 -6.08 2.90
CA MET A 223 18.60 -5.68 2.32
C MET A 223 18.50 -4.28 1.73
N ILE A 224 19.50 -3.45 2.05
CA ILE A 224 19.70 -2.12 1.48
C ILE A 224 21.04 -2.11 0.76
N LEU A 225 21.02 -1.75 -0.53
CA LEU A 225 22.21 -1.62 -1.37
C LEU A 225 22.27 -0.22 -1.97
N ILE A 226 23.45 0.38 -2.00
CA ILE A 226 23.73 1.70 -2.60
C ILE A 226 24.92 1.58 -3.55
#